data_0e035fb244f58c2633e422e310b433b9
#
_entry.id   0e035fb244f58c2633e422e310b433b9
#
_cell.length_a   1.000
_cell.length_b   1.000
_cell.length_c   1.000
_cell.angle_alpha   90.00
_cell.angle_beta   90.00
_cell.angle_gamma   90.00
#
_symmetry.space_group_name_H-M   'P 1'
#
loop_
_entity.id
_entity.type
_entity.pdbx_description
1 polymer ?
#
loop_
_entity_poly.entity_id
_entity_poly.type
_entity_poly.pdbx_seq_one_letter_code
_entity_poly.pdbx_strand_id
1 'polypeptide(L)'
;MSDFCDTPMPFAGGGSESDIGRKALWAVRELGLPTIVKACVSCRSTRHHPTGAFRVNANGKLLDVWLLIGCELCDRTSKIPIHERIHVRALEHERLRMFENNDPALVRQVTMDAALAGRSAYRLDWSGTWELESDMPFRDEPGPAAPAPLEVVVSFGLPAPIRVENLLTAGFGLSRPVVRGMVDASRIRLPMAVDAKVREDFTFSARLYDR
;
A
#
# COMPACT_ATOMS: atom_id res chain seq x y z
N MET A 1 -51.96 59.90 -13.64
CA MET A 1 -51.59 60.42 -12.34
C MET A 1 -51.55 59.21 -11.40
N SER A 2 -50.41 58.74 -11.13
CA SER A 2 -49.98 57.98 -9.96
C SER A 2 -48.66 57.29 -10.28
N ASP A 3 -47.61 57.86 -9.79
CA ASP A 3 -46.25 57.34 -9.88
C ASP A 3 -46.11 56.09 -9.00
N PHE A 4 -45.64 55.00 -9.59
CA PHE A 4 -45.14 53.86 -8.84
C PHE A 4 -43.60 53.89 -8.86
N CYS A 5 -43.08 54.25 -7.71
CA CYS A 5 -41.65 54.22 -7.41
C CYS A 5 -41.25 52.77 -7.15
N ASP A 6 -40.49 52.17 -8.07
CA ASP A 6 -39.97 50.83 -7.95
C ASP A 6 -38.54 50.91 -7.40
N THR A 7 -38.40 50.53 -6.15
CA THR A 7 -37.10 50.49 -5.46
C THR A 7 -36.53 49.10 -5.62
N PRO A 8 -35.36 48.89 -6.24
CA PRO A 8 -34.74 47.56 -6.32
C PRO A 8 -34.11 47.19 -4.97
N MET A 9 -34.53 46.07 -4.42
CA MET A 9 -33.91 45.42 -3.26
C MET A 9 -32.50 44.97 -3.60
N PRO A 10 -31.50 45.14 -2.71
CA PRO A 10 -30.19 44.58 -2.91
C PRO A 10 -30.21 43.09 -2.63
N PHE A 11 -29.91 42.30 -3.65
CA PHE A 11 -29.58 40.90 -3.50
C PHE A 11 -28.28 40.74 -2.70
N ALA A 12 -28.38 40.46 -1.43
CA ALA A 12 -27.26 39.95 -0.62
C ALA A 12 -26.99 38.52 -1.03
N GLY A 13 -26.26 38.30 -2.12
CA GLY A 13 -25.65 37.06 -2.49
C GLY A 13 -24.39 36.85 -1.66
N GLY A 14 -24.56 36.41 -0.41
CA GLY A 14 -23.48 35.81 0.37
C GLY A 14 -23.17 34.45 -0.20
N GLY A 15 -22.41 34.43 -1.30
CA GLY A 15 -21.72 33.21 -1.75
C GLY A 15 -20.70 32.86 -0.70
N SER A 16 -20.95 31.84 0.09
CA SER A 16 -19.95 31.11 0.85
C SER A 16 -18.87 30.71 -0.16
N GLU A 17 -17.72 31.41 -0.18
CA GLU A 17 -16.50 30.90 -0.77
C GLU A 17 -16.23 29.56 -0.06
N SER A 18 -16.59 28.47 -0.72
CA SER A 18 -16.19 27.15 -0.32
C SER A 18 -14.67 27.15 -0.21
N ASP A 19 -14.17 27.00 1.00
CA ASP A 19 -12.77 26.77 1.35
C ASP A 19 -12.32 25.54 0.55
N ILE A 20 -11.78 25.78 -0.67
CA ILE A 20 -11.28 24.72 -1.56
C ILE A 20 -9.95 24.29 -0.91
N GLY A 21 -10.05 23.39 0.06
CA GLY A 21 -8.93 22.77 0.72
C GLY A 21 -7.96 22.20 -0.33
N ARG A 22 -6.68 22.44 -0.16
CA ARG A 22 -5.63 21.88 -1.01
C ARG A 22 -5.68 20.35 -0.88
N LYS A 23 -5.60 19.64 -2.01
CA LYS A 23 -5.56 18.17 -2.04
C LYS A 23 -4.21 17.70 -2.58
N ALA A 24 -3.70 16.61 -2.01
CA ALA A 24 -2.52 15.93 -2.52
C ALA A 24 -2.79 14.43 -2.62
N LEU A 25 -2.23 13.79 -3.63
CA LEU A 25 -2.26 12.35 -3.80
C LEU A 25 -0.88 11.76 -3.46
N TRP A 26 -0.88 10.81 -2.55
CA TRP A 26 0.26 9.99 -2.22
C TRP A 26 0.02 8.56 -2.71
N ALA A 27 0.81 8.13 -3.68
CA ALA A 27 0.71 6.79 -4.24
C ALA A 27 1.82 5.89 -3.69
N VAL A 28 1.44 4.83 -2.99
CA VAL A 28 2.37 3.77 -2.57
C VAL A 28 2.60 2.86 -3.77
N ARG A 29 3.78 2.98 -4.40
CA ARG A 29 4.19 2.24 -5.59
C ARG A 29 4.97 0.99 -5.22
N GLU A 30 4.75 -0.09 -5.97
CA GLU A 30 5.52 -1.31 -5.87
C GLU A 30 6.87 -1.16 -6.58
N LEU A 31 7.96 -1.48 -5.87
CA LEU A 31 9.32 -1.59 -6.42
C LEU A 31 9.72 -3.04 -6.67
N GLY A 32 9.08 -3.99 -6.01
CA GLY A 32 9.37 -5.41 -6.16
C GLY A 32 8.61 -6.30 -5.19
N LEU A 33 8.85 -7.60 -5.31
CA LEU A 33 8.21 -8.61 -4.48
C LEU A 33 8.84 -8.67 -3.08
N PRO A 34 8.06 -9.01 -2.02
CA PRO A 34 8.59 -9.15 -0.68
C PRO A 34 9.55 -10.34 -0.58
N THR A 35 10.57 -10.19 0.27
CA THR A 35 11.43 -11.31 0.66
C THR A 35 10.63 -12.28 1.53
N ILE A 36 10.78 -13.56 1.25
CA ILE A 36 10.16 -14.65 2.00
C ILE A 36 11.10 -15.05 3.13
N VAL A 37 10.66 -14.85 4.38
CA VAL A 37 11.44 -15.16 5.59
C VAL A 37 11.05 -16.53 6.12
N LYS A 38 11.91 -17.53 5.83
CA LYS A 38 11.77 -18.93 6.21
C LYS A 38 13.15 -19.56 6.37
N ALA A 39 13.34 -20.45 7.35
CA ALA A 39 14.62 -21.13 7.52
C ALA A 39 14.99 -21.96 6.27
N CYS A 40 16.23 -21.79 5.78
CA CYS A 40 16.75 -22.59 4.69
C CYS A 40 17.10 -23.99 5.20
N VAL A 41 16.77 -25.03 4.43
CA VAL A 41 17.05 -26.43 4.78
C VAL A 41 18.49 -26.83 4.55
N SER A 42 19.30 -26.00 3.90
CA SER A 42 20.68 -26.31 3.50
C SER A 42 21.73 -25.42 4.14
N CYS A 43 21.35 -24.19 4.55
CA CYS A 43 22.26 -23.26 5.19
C CYS A 43 21.54 -22.49 6.30
N ARG A 44 22.25 -21.58 6.97
CA ARG A 44 21.70 -20.79 8.09
C ARG A 44 20.91 -19.56 7.66
N SER A 45 20.73 -19.32 6.36
CA SER A 45 19.92 -18.18 5.88
C SER A 45 18.45 -18.39 6.22
N THR A 46 17.77 -17.29 6.44
CA THR A 46 16.29 -17.28 6.55
C THR A 46 15.64 -16.50 5.43
N ARG A 47 16.40 -15.99 4.46
CA ARG A 47 15.91 -15.11 3.41
C ARG A 47 15.86 -15.84 2.07
N HIS A 48 14.71 -15.71 1.40
CA HIS A 48 14.47 -16.31 0.09
C HIS A 48 13.79 -15.28 -0.81
N HIS A 49 14.08 -15.34 -2.09
CA HIS A 49 13.35 -14.61 -3.13
C HIS A 49 12.42 -15.55 -3.90
N PRO A 50 11.26 -15.10 -4.39
CA PRO A 50 10.45 -15.87 -5.33
C PRO A 50 11.24 -16.03 -6.64
N THR A 51 11.29 -17.25 -7.18
CA THR A 51 12.02 -17.51 -8.44
C THR A 51 11.26 -17.07 -9.69
N GLY A 52 10.00 -16.64 -9.52
CA GLY A 52 9.11 -16.36 -10.63
C GLY A 52 8.45 -17.60 -11.23
N ALA A 53 8.62 -18.78 -10.62
CA ALA A 53 8.14 -20.02 -11.17
C ALA A 53 7.29 -20.83 -10.17
N PHE A 54 6.35 -21.59 -10.72
CA PHE A 54 5.60 -22.62 -10.03
C PHE A 54 6.10 -24.00 -10.44
N ARG A 55 5.83 -24.98 -9.63
CA ARG A 55 5.91 -26.39 -9.99
C ARG A 55 4.53 -27.01 -9.88
N VAL A 56 4.03 -27.52 -10.99
CA VAL A 56 2.80 -28.30 -11.04
C VAL A 56 3.19 -29.78 -11.20
N ASN A 57 2.60 -30.64 -10.40
CA ASN A 57 2.80 -32.08 -10.47
C ASN A 57 1.44 -32.77 -10.49
N ALA A 58 1.17 -33.54 -11.53
CA ALA A 58 -0.03 -34.31 -11.66
C ALA A 58 0.26 -35.80 -11.33
N ASN A 59 -0.55 -36.36 -10.45
CA ASN A 59 -0.51 -37.79 -10.14
C ASN A 59 -1.93 -38.37 -10.27
N GLY A 60 -2.23 -38.92 -11.42
CA GLY A 60 -3.56 -39.37 -11.79
C GLY A 60 -4.56 -38.20 -11.82
N LYS A 61 -5.54 -38.23 -10.91
CA LYS A 61 -6.56 -37.17 -10.79
C LYS A 61 -6.22 -36.11 -9.77
N LEU A 62 -5.04 -36.19 -9.13
CA LEU A 62 -4.61 -35.26 -8.09
C LEU A 62 -3.51 -34.33 -8.59
N LEU A 63 -3.58 -33.07 -8.16
CA LEU A 63 -2.61 -32.03 -8.44
C LEU A 63 -1.95 -31.55 -7.16
N ASP A 64 -0.64 -31.35 -7.26
CA ASP A 64 0.14 -30.56 -6.32
C ASP A 64 0.70 -29.35 -7.04
N VAL A 65 0.61 -28.16 -6.41
CA VAL A 65 1.11 -26.90 -6.95
C VAL A 65 1.95 -26.20 -5.88
N TRP A 66 3.18 -25.82 -6.23
CA TRP A 66 4.11 -25.13 -5.33
C TRP A 66 4.64 -23.86 -5.98
N LEU A 67 4.80 -22.81 -5.17
CA LEU A 67 5.64 -21.67 -5.51
C LEU A 67 7.11 -22.06 -5.25
N LEU A 68 7.98 -21.81 -6.21
CA LEU A 68 9.41 -22.03 -6.06
C LEU A 68 10.09 -20.78 -5.49
N ILE A 69 10.94 -20.96 -4.48
CA ILE A 69 11.71 -19.90 -3.84
C ILE A 69 13.18 -20.26 -3.82
N GLY A 70 14.06 -19.28 -4.08
CA GLY A 70 15.52 -19.41 -4.04
C GLY A 70 16.10 -18.82 -2.75
N CYS A 71 17.00 -19.54 -2.09
CA CYS A 71 17.71 -19.02 -0.92
C CYS A 71 18.70 -17.93 -1.34
N GLU A 72 18.69 -16.75 -0.69
CA GLU A 72 19.58 -15.64 -1.01
C GLU A 72 21.07 -15.92 -0.72
N LEU A 73 21.39 -16.95 0.10
CA LEU A 73 22.76 -17.25 0.47
C LEU A 73 23.38 -18.44 -0.30
N CYS A 74 22.61 -19.51 -0.57
CA CYS A 74 23.13 -20.75 -1.17
C CYS A 74 22.42 -21.16 -2.46
N ASP A 75 21.55 -20.32 -2.99
CA ASP A 75 20.76 -20.51 -4.23
C ASP A 75 19.90 -21.78 -4.27
N ARG A 76 19.83 -22.53 -3.14
CA ARG A 76 18.99 -23.71 -3.10
C ARG A 76 17.53 -23.35 -3.28
N THR A 77 16.90 -24.01 -4.23
CA THR A 77 15.46 -23.93 -4.46
C THR A 77 14.70 -24.71 -3.41
N SER A 78 13.67 -24.10 -2.84
CA SER A 78 12.70 -24.67 -1.92
C SER A 78 11.30 -24.46 -2.45
N LYS A 79 10.29 -25.13 -1.83
CA LYS A 79 8.92 -25.12 -2.28
C LYS A 79 8.00 -24.60 -1.18
N ILE A 80 7.01 -23.80 -1.58
CA ILE A 80 5.89 -23.39 -0.74
C ILE A 80 4.63 -24.02 -1.32
N PRO A 81 3.88 -24.84 -0.56
CA PRO A 81 2.68 -25.48 -1.05
C PRO A 81 1.56 -24.45 -1.21
N ILE A 82 0.96 -24.41 -2.39
CA ILE A 82 -0.24 -23.63 -2.71
C ILE A 82 -1.46 -24.54 -2.67
N HIS A 83 -1.36 -25.65 -3.39
CA HIS A 83 -2.33 -26.75 -3.41
C HIS A 83 -1.62 -28.07 -3.20
N GLU A 84 -2.18 -28.94 -2.34
CA GLU A 84 -1.66 -30.26 -2.07
C GLU A 84 -2.77 -31.29 -2.27
N ARG A 85 -2.53 -32.25 -3.16
CA ARG A 85 -3.41 -33.38 -3.46
C ARG A 85 -4.86 -32.95 -3.77
N ILE A 86 -5.07 -31.83 -4.43
CA ILE A 86 -6.41 -31.43 -4.87
C ILE A 86 -6.81 -32.22 -6.11
N HIS A 87 -8.10 -32.49 -6.26
CA HIS A 87 -8.62 -33.11 -7.49
C HIS A 87 -8.49 -32.13 -8.66
N VAL A 88 -8.06 -32.59 -9.83
CA VAL A 88 -7.85 -31.73 -11.03
C VAL A 88 -9.08 -30.87 -11.37
N ARG A 89 -10.30 -31.38 -11.12
CA ARG A 89 -11.55 -30.64 -11.35
C ARG A 89 -11.84 -29.55 -10.31
N ALA A 90 -11.11 -29.51 -9.19
CA ALA A 90 -11.26 -28.49 -8.17
C ALA A 90 -10.51 -27.19 -8.52
N LEU A 91 -9.66 -27.23 -9.53
CA LEU A 91 -8.95 -26.05 -10.05
C LEU A 91 -9.50 -25.71 -11.43
N GLU A 92 -9.87 -24.43 -11.62
CA GLU A 92 -10.30 -23.93 -12.92
C GLU A 92 -9.21 -24.13 -13.97
N HIS A 93 -9.58 -24.50 -15.18
CA HIS A 93 -8.63 -24.81 -16.25
C HIS A 93 -7.71 -23.62 -16.59
N GLU A 94 -8.26 -22.41 -16.61
CA GLU A 94 -7.47 -21.19 -16.84
C GLU A 94 -6.44 -20.98 -15.74
N ARG A 95 -6.84 -21.14 -14.48
CA ARG A 95 -5.93 -21.02 -13.33
C ARG A 95 -4.80 -22.06 -13.37
N LEU A 96 -5.11 -23.28 -13.77
CA LEU A 96 -4.09 -24.32 -13.97
C LEU A 96 -3.08 -23.90 -15.04
N ARG A 97 -3.55 -23.40 -16.18
CA ARG A 97 -2.68 -22.89 -17.25
C ARG A 97 -1.79 -21.73 -16.80
N MET A 98 -2.30 -20.82 -15.96
CA MET A 98 -1.49 -19.73 -15.38
C MET A 98 -0.35 -20.29 -14.50
N PHE A 99 -0.61 -21.34 -13.70
CA PHE A 99 0.44 -22.02 -12.94
C PHE A 99 1.48 -22.71 -13.84
N GLU A 100 1.03 -23.43 -14.87
CA GLU A 100 1.92 -24.14 -15.82
C GLU A 100 2.79 -23.18 -16.62
N ASN A 101 2.27 -22.00 -16.97
CA ASN A 101 2.97 -20.98 -17.75
C ASN A 101 3.77 -20.00 -16.88
N ASN A 102 3.76 -20.15 -15.55
CA ASN A 102 4.40 -19.22 -14.63
C ASN A 102 3.92 -17.76 -14.82
N ASP A 103 2.61 -17.57 -14.94
CA ASP A 103 2.02 -16.26 -15.20
C ASP A 103 2.51 -15.22 -14.18
N PRO A 104 3.12 -14.09 -14.60
CA PRO A 104 3.73 -13.12 -13.69
C PRO A 104 2.74 -12.48 -12.72
N ALA A 105 1.49 -12.24 -13.16
CA ALA A 105 0.47 -11.66 -12.29
C ALA A 105 0.06 -12.66 -11.21
N LEU A 106 -0.02 -13.95 -11.54
CA LEU A 106 -0.28 -15.01 -10.58
C LEU A 106 0.88 -15.21 -9.61
N VAL A 107 2.14 -15.17 -10.10
CA VAL A 107 3.34 -15.22 -9.23
C VAL A 107 3.30 -14.09 -8.22
N ARG A 108 3.05 -12.85 -8.69
CA ARG A 108 2.90 -11.67 -7.83
C ARG A 108 1.79 -11.88 -6.79
N GLN A 109 0.60 -12.26 -7.21
CA GLN A 109 -0.55 -12.49 -6.34
C GLN A 109 -0.23 -13.52 -5.25
N VAL A 110 0.33 -14.67 -5.62
CA VAL A 110 0.65 -15.76 -4.70
C VAL A 110 1.77 -15.38 -3.74
N THR A 111 2.82 -14.69 -4.24
CA THR A 111 3.94 -14.25 -3.39
C THR A 111 3.49 -13.27 -2.31
N MET A 112 2.54 -12.39 -2.62
CA MET A 112 2.03 -11.37 -1.69
C MET A 112 0.88 -11.87 -0.80
N ASP A 113 0.46 -13.13 -0.94
CA ASP A 113 -0.64 -13.71 -0.16
C ASP A 113 -0.26 -13.93 1.30
N ALA A 114 -0.74 -13.05 2.18
CA ALA A 114 -0.52 -13.14 3.63
C ALA A 114 -1.19 -14.37 4.27
N ALA A 115 -2.32 -14.85 3.70
CA ALA A 115 -2.98 -16.04 4.18
C ALA A 115 -2.17 -17.29 3.85
N LEU A 116 -1.59 -17.37 2.64
CA LEU A 116 -0.64 -18.41 2.27
C LEU A 116 0.59 -18.39 3.19
N ALA A 117 1.13 -17.22 3.46
CA ALA A 117 2.28 -17.06 4.36
C ALA A 117 1.99 -17.64 5.75
N GLY A 118 0.81 -17.32 6.32
CA GLY A 118 0.37 -17.88 7.61
C GLY A 118 0.23 -19.41 7.60
N ARG A 119 -0.44 -19.97 6.57
CA ARG A 119 -0.63 -21.41 6.45
C ARG A 119 0.67 -22.20 6.26
N SER A 120 1.63 -21.61 5.54
CA SER A 120 2.92 -22.25 5.20
C SER A 120 4.05 -21.88 6.15
N ALA A 121 3.74 -21.25 7.28
CA ALA A 121 4.65 -20.89 8.35
C ALA A 121 5.90 -20.10 7.88
N TYR A 122 5.69 -19.06 7.06
CA TYR A 122 6.71 -18.09 6.70
C TYR A 122 6.18 -16.66 6.89
N ARG A 123 7.07 -15.68 6.81
CA ARG A 123 6.71 -14.26 6.88
C ARG A 123 7.15 -13.55 5.60
N LEU A 124 6.44 -12.47 5.28
CA LEU A 124 6.81 -11.54 4.21
C LEU A 124 7.54 -10.34 4.80
N ASP A 125 8.74 -10.07 4.30
CA ASP A 125 9.51 -8.86 4.60
C ASP A 125 9.33 -7.87 3.44
N TRP A 126 8.65 -6.78 3.73
CA TRP A 126 8.29 -5.72 2.79
C TRP A 126 9.32 -4.58 2.74
N SER A 127 10.48 -4.75 3.37
CA SER A 127 11.54 -3.74 3.37
C SER A 127 12.09 -3.53 1.96
N GLY A 128 12.08 -2.27 1.49
CA GLY A 128 12.59 -1.91 0.17
C GLY A 128 11.71 -2.35 -1.02
N THR A 129 10.47 -2.78 -0.76
CA THR A 129 9.55 -3.24 -1.83
C THR A 129 8.58 -2.17 -2.31
N TRP A 130 8.62 -1.00 -1.72
CA TRP A 130 7.73 0.11 -2.04
C TRP A 130 8.44 1.45 -1.93
N GLU A 131 7.89 2.43 -2.64
CA GLU A 131 8.20 3.85 -2.51
C GLU A 131 6.91 4.66 -2.42
N LEU A 132 7.02 5.90 -1.96
CA LEU A 132 5.92 6.85 -1.93
C LEU A 132 6.15 7.91 -3.02
N GLU A 133 5.23 7.96 -3.98
CA GLU A 133 5.16 9.02 -4.97
C GLU A 133 4.13 10.06 -4.53
N SER A 134 4.46 11.34 -4.63
CA SER A 134 3.56 12.45 -4.33
C SER A 134 3.41 13.34 -5.55
N ASP A 135 2.18 13.72 -5.87
CA ASP A 135 1.87 14.68 -6.94
C ASP A 135 2.22 16.12 -6.56
N MET A 136 2.37 16.37 -5.25
CA MET A 136 2.82 17.66 -4.72
C MET A 136 4.07 17.44 -3.87
N PRO A 137 5.27 17.83 -4.35
CA PRO A 137 6.43 17.86 -3.50
C PRO A 137 6.17 18.84 -2.37
N PHE A 138 6.35 18.37 -1.14
CA PHE A 138 6.19 19.21 0.03
C PHE A 138 7.28 20.27 0.02
N ARG A 139 6.92 21.52 -0.25
CA ARG A 139 7.78 22.70 -0.09
C ARG A 139 7.18 23.56 0.99
N ASP A 140 7.99 23.82 2.00
CA ASP A 140 7.69 24.73 3.09
C ASP A 140 7.92 26.17 2.60
N GLU A 141 7.06 26.67 1.70
CA GLU A 141 7.12 28.08 1.28
C GLU A 141 6.16 28.89 2.16
N PRO A 142 6.70 29.80 2.98
CA PRO A 142 5.88 30.69 3.80
C PRO A 142 5.12 31.66 2.89
N GLY A 143 3.84 31.42 2.73
CA GLY A 143 2.90 32.37 2.10
C GLY A 143 2.31 33.31 3.14
N PRO A 144 1.83 34.51 2.72
CA PRO A 144 1.32 35.55 3.63
C PRO A 144 -0.03 35.22 4.29
N ALA A 145 -0.68 34.11 3.97
CA ALA A 145 -1.94 33.68 4.56
C ALA A 145 -1.78 32.35 5.28
N ALA A 146 -2.51 32.15 6.38
CA ALA A 146 -2.59 30.84 7.06
C ALA A 146 -3.10 29.82 6.04
N PRO A 147 -2.32 28.79 5.69
CA PRO A 147 -2.71 27.88 4.63
C PRO A 147 -3.94 27.05 5.05
N ALA A 148 -4.86 26.89 4.12
CA ALA A 148 -5.96 25.95 4.27
C ALA A 148 -5.41 24.54 4.58
N PRO A 149 -6.13 23.72 5.37
CA PRO A 149 -5.70 22.38 5.67
C PRO A 149 -5.50 21.58 4.36
N LEU A 150 -4.39 20.87 4.28
CA LEU A 150 -4.09 19.96 3.18
C LEU A 150 -4.81 18.65 3.43
N GLU A 151 -5.68 18.22 2.52
CA GLU A 151 -6.24 16.87 2.49
C GLU A 151 -5.32 15.97 1.67
N VAL A 152 -4.83 14.89 2.26
CA VAL A 152 -3.95 13.93 1.58
C VAL A 152 -4.68 12.62 1.41
N VAL A 153 -4.82 12.19 0.16
CA VAL A 153 -5.35 10.86 -0.19
C VAL A 153 -4.16 9.93 -0.39
N VAL A 154 -4.11 8.83 0.38
CA VAL A 154 -3.08 7.80 0.26
C VAL A 154 -3.68 6.61 -0.48
N SER A 155 -3.08 6.24 -1.61
CA SER A 155 -3.51 5.10 -2.44
C SER A 155 -2.45 4.01 -2.44
N PHE A 156 -2.89 2.74 -2.36
CA PHE A 156 -2.01 1.58 -2.27
C PHE A 156 -2.02 0.75 -3.56
N GLY A 157 -0.88 0.69 -4.26
CA GLY A 157 -0.66 -0.20 -5.41
C GLY A 157 -0.28 -1.64 -5.03
N LEU A 158 -0.09 -1.93 -3.71
CA LEU A 158 0.32 -3.24 -3.21
C LEU A 158 -0.22 -3.49 -1.79
N PRO A 159 -0.40 -4.77 -1.36
CA PRO A 159 -0.99 -5.10 -0.07
C PRO A 159 0.04 -5.08 1.09
N ALA A 160 1.09 -4.26 1.00
CA ALA A 160 2.13 -4.16 2.02
C ALA A 160 1.57 -3.53 3.32
N PRO A 161 1.78 -4.16 4.49
CA PRO A 161 1.38 -3.58 5.77
C PRO A 161 2.39 -2.51 6.20
N ILE A 162 2.18 -1.26 5.78
CA ILE A 162 3.09 -0.14 6.04
C ILE A 162 2.64 0.61 7.30
N ARG A 163 3.57 0.98 8.18
CA ARG A 163 3.24 1.84 9.32
C ARG A 163 2.89 3.25 8.83
N VAL A 164 1.81 3.82 9.36
CA VAL A 164 1.39 5.19 9.04
C VAL A 164 2.53 6.18 9.28
N GLU A 165 3.27 6.04 10.39
CA GLU A 165 4.46 6.85 10.68
C GLU A 165 5.49 6.83 9.53
N ASN A 166 5.73 5.66 8.92
CA ASN A 166 6.68 5.56 7.80
C ASN A 166 6.17 6.28 6.54
N LEU A 167 4.86 6.22 6.27
CA LEU A 167 4.26 6.97 5.17
C LEU A 167 4.39 8.47 5.39
N LEU A 168 4.09 8.94 6.61
CA LEU A 168 4.20 10.35 6.96
C LEU A 168 5.66 10.86 6.89
N THR A 169 6.62 10.08 7.39
CA THR A 169 8.05 10.43 7.31
C THR A 169 8.53 10.49 5.87
N ALA A 170 8.11 9.54 5.01
CA ALA A 170 8.46 9.53 3.60
C ALA A 170 7.80 10.70 2.84
N GLY A 171 6.50 10.92 3.04
CA GLY A 171 5.74 11.92 2.28
C GLY A 171 6.07 13.36 2.66
N PHE A 172 6.33 13.64 3.94
CA PHE A 172 6.72 14.97 4.37
C PHE A 172 8.25 15.20 4.36
N GLY A 173 9.06 14.17 4.21
CA GLY A 173 10.52 14.28 4.33
C GLY A 173 10.99 14.65 5.74
N LEU A 174 10.17 14.39 6.77
CA LEU A 174 10.42 14.78 8.15
C LEU A 174 10.87 13.59 9.00
N SER A 175 11.58 13.87 10.11
CA SER A 175 11.97 12.83 11.05
C SER A 175 10.76 12.30 11.85
N ARG A 176 10.84 11.05 12.34
CA ARG A 176 9.79 10.43 13.16
C ARG A 176 9.37 11.27 14.39
N PRO A 177 10.31 11.83 15.21
CA PRO A 177 9.92 12.69 16.33
C PRO A 177 9.10 13.90 15.92
N VAL A 178 9.46 14.54 14.80
CA VAL A 178 8.73 15.70 14.27
C VAL A 178 7.33 15.29 13.84
N VAL A 179 7.20 14.21 13.08
CA VAL A 179 5.89 13.68 12.65
C VAL A 179 5.01 13.35 13.85
N ARG A 180 5.53 12.68 14.87
CA ARG A 180 4.78 12.39 16.11
C ARG A 180 4.34 13.66 16.81
N GLY A 181 5.23 14.64 16.98
CA GLY A 181 4.89 15.93 17.57
C GLY A 181 3.78 16.66 16.80
N MET A 182 3.75 16.55 15.47
CA MET A 182 2.68 17.12 14.65
C MET A 182 1.34 16.40 14.86
N VAL A 183 1.35 15.08 15.04
CA VAL A 183 0.13 14.31 15.35
C VAL A 183 -0.36 14.66 16.75
N ASP A 184 0.51 14.69 17.76
CA ASP A 184 0.17 15.02 19.15
C ASP A 184 -0.38 16.45 19.27
N ALA A 185 0.16 17.39 18.50
CA ALA A 185 -0.34 18.78 18.40
C ALA A 185 -1.59 18.92 17.53
N SER A 186 -2.19 17.83 17.03
CA SER A 186 -3.34 17.83 16.12
C SER A 186 -3.12 18.60 14.81
N ARG A 187 -1.86 18.81 14.42
CA ARG A 187 -1.48 19.39 13.11
C ARG A 187 -1.66 18.36 11.99
N ILE A 188 -1.48 17.07 12.29
CA ILE A 188 -1.86 15.95 11.42
C ILE A 188 -3.01 15.22 12.09
N ARG A 189 -4.13 15.07 11.39
CA ARG A 189 -5.31 14.34 11.86
C ARG A 189 -5.49 13.07 11.05
N LEU A 190 -5.32 11.94 11.70
CA LEU A 190 -5.38 10.61 11.12
C LEU A 190 -6.69 9.91 11.49
N PRO A 191 -7.25 9.05 10.60
CA PRO A 191 -8.38 8.20 10.94
C PRO A 191 -8.00 6.97 11.79
N MET A 192 -6.69 6.77 12.05
CA MET A 192 -6.15 5.66 12.84
C MET A 192 -4.94 6.11 13.65
N ALA A 193 -4.41 5.23 14.51
CA ALA A 193 -3.21 5.51 15.29
C ALA A 193 -1.96 5.64 14.38
N VAL A 194 -1.02 6.50 14.76
CA VAL A 194 0.20 6.78 13.96
C VAL A 194 1.12 5.57 13.83
N ASP A 195 1.09 4.63 14.77
CA ASP A 195 1.84 3.37 14.75
C ASP A 195 1.08 2.21 14.09
N ALA A 196 -0.17 2.43 13.69
CA ALA A 196 -0.96 1.43 12.98
C ALA A 196 -0.28 1.01 11.67
N LYS A 197 -0.48 -0.24 11.27
CA LYS A 197 -0.13 -0.75 9.95
C LYS A 197 -1.35 -0.71 9.05
N VAL A 198 -1.21 -0.06 7.92
CA VAL A 198 -2.24 0.09 6.88
C VAL A 198 -1.82 -0.62 5.60
N ARG A 199 -2.78 -1.06 4.82
CA ARG A 199 -2.58 -1.71 3.51
C ARG A 199 -3.66 -1.35 2.49
N GLU A 200 -4.52 -0.42 2.87
CA GLU A 200 -5.68 0.03 2.10
C GLU A 200 -5.67 1.55 2.04
N ASP A 201 -6.36 2.10 1.05
CA ASP A 201 -6.47 3.52 0.83
C ASP A 201 -7.09 4.21 2.04
N PHE A 202 -6.59 5.39 2.35
CA PHE A 202 -7.15 6.25 3.40
C PHE A 202 -6.86 7.72 3.12
N THR A 203 -7.56 8.58 3.83
CA THR A 203 -7.40 10.04 3.75
C THR A 203 -7.07 10.61 5.12
N PHE A 204 -6.21 11.61 5.15
CA PHE A 204 -5.91 12.37 6.36
C PHE A 204 -5.78 13.87 6.05
N SER A 205 -5.80 14.71 7.09
CA SER A 205 -5.58 16.15 6.93
C SER A 205 -4.34 16.61 7.68
N ALA A 206 -3.62 17.60 7.11
CA ALA A 206 -2.43 18.18 7.69
C ALA A 206 -2.48 19.71 7.64
N ARG A 207 -2.04 20.36 8.74
CA ARG A 207 -1.75 21.80 8.80
C ARG A 207 -0.25 21.95 8.94
N LEU A 208 0.39 22.53 7.94
CA LEU A 208 1.84 22.50 7.78
C LEU A 208 2.55 23.70 8.39
N TYR A 209 1.81 24.76 8.72
CA TYR A 209 2.35 25.97 9.33
C TYR A 209 1.74 26.21 10.71
N ASP A 210 2.56 26.67 11.66
CA ASP A 210 2.09 27.21 12.93
C ASP A 210 1.59 28.65 12.72
N ARG A 211 0.55 28.99 13.45
CA ARG A 211 0.22 30.39 13.69
C ARG A 211 1.12 30.94 14.74
#